data_8fbe1aa9a964f78fb293f6122910f4d4
#
_entry.id   8fbe1aa9a964f78fb293f6122910f4d4
#
_cell.length_a   1.000
_cell.length_b   1.000
_cell.length_c   1.000
_cell.angle_alpha   90.00
_cell.angle_beta   90.00
_cell.angle_gamma   90.00
#
_symmetry.space_group_name_H-M   'P 1'
#
loop_
_entity.id
_entity.type
_entity.pdbx_description
1 polymer ?
#
loop_
_entity_poly.entity_id
_entity_poly.type
_entity_poly.pdbx_seq_one_letter_code
_entity_poly.pdbx_strand_id
1 'polypeptide(L)'
;MNEGNSLRDIQKKITLPEEFNQPYLVSSYDDFTFLINSVWRQYGGWYSGIPSELKPPSLFEIGNAYIDMAGGKENLLLFLESLLAEKKYKEASVIIDAISAVEPDFYRDLKNSIYSFLADQEPSLMAKGIYNFNIDT
;
A
#
# COMPACT_ATOMS: atom_id res chain seq x y z
N MET A 1 18.93 9.38 -0.60
CA MET A 1 19.43 8.87 -1.89
C MET A 1 20.93 8.56 -1.81
N ASN A 2 21.78 9.51 -1.53
CA ASN A 2 23.25 9.31 -1.49
C ASN A 2 23.74 8.36 -0.38
N GLU A 3 22.90 8.02 0.58
CA GLU A 3 23.18 7.10 1.69
C GLU A 3 22.64 5.68 1.45
N GLY A 4 22.22 5.36 0.22
CA GLY A 4 21.68 4.02 -0.13
C GLY A 4 20.28 3.72 0.39
N ASN A 5 19.53 4.72 0.88
CA ASN A 5 18.14 4.52 1.29
C ASN A 5 17.23 4.30 0.07
N SER A 6 16.30 3.34 0.19
CA SER A 6 15.22 3.18 -0.80
C SER A 6 14.17 4.28 -0.67
N LEU A 7 13.30 4.42 -1.68
CA LEU A 7 12.16 5.34 -1.62
C LEU A 7 11.27 5.05 -0.41
N ARG A 8 11.01 3.78 -0.10
CA ARG A 8 10.21 3.36 1.06
C ARG A 8 10.84 3.77 2.40
N ASP A 9 12.19 3.71 2.50
CA ASP A 9 12.90 4.17 3.70
C ASP A 9 12.78 5.68 3.88
N ILE A 10 12.88 6.43 2.79
CA ILE A 10 12.75 7.89 2.81
C ILE A 10 11.34 8.31 3.20
N GLN A 11 10.31 7.68 2.65
CA GLN A 11 8.91 7.94 3.02
C GLN A 11 8.63 7.73 4.52
N LYS A 12 9.33 6.79 5.16
CA LYS A 12 9.21 6.55 6.61
C LYS A 12 10.03 7.52 7.46
N LYS A 13 11.18 7.98 6.94
CA LYS A 13 12.11 8.85 7.68
C LYS A 13 11.74 10.32 7.64
N ILE A 14 11.17 10.78 6.52
CA ILE A 14 10.84 12.19 6.36
C ILE A 14 9.45 12.43 6.92
N THR A 15 9.39 13.28 7.92
CA THR A 15 8.14 13.78 8.52
C THR A 15 8.06 15.28 8.36
N LEU A 16 6.85 15.83 8.34
CA LEU A 16 6.65 17.27 8.40
C LEU A 16 7.22 17.83 9.72
N PRO A 17 7.93 18.95 9.68
CA PRO A 17 8.34 19.65 10.89
C PRO A 17 7.13 19.97 11.78
N GLU A 18 7.31 19.94 13.11
CA GLU A 18 6.23 20.16 14.09
C GLU A 18 5.49 21.49 13.88
N GLU A 19 6.18 22.51 13.42
CA GLU A 19 5.61 23.83 13.11
C GLU A 19 4.51 23.79 12.04
N PHE A 20 4.52 22.80 11.16
CA PHE A 20 3.47 22.55 10.14
C PHE A 20 2.37 21.61 10.61
N ASN A 21 2.47 21.04 11.80
CA ASN A 21 1.44 20.19 12.37
C ASN A 21 0.33 21.03 13.04
N GLN A 22 -0.34 21.84 12.23
CA GLN A 22 -1.43 22.73 12.67
C GLN A 22 -2.76 22.24 12.09
N PRO A 23 -3.87 22.37 12.82
CA PRO A 23 -5.19 21.89 12.36
C PRO A 23 -5.64 22.47 11.01
N TYR A 24 -5.17 23.67 10.66
CA TYR A 24 -5.50 24.36 9.40
C TYR A 24 -4.50 24.05 8.26
N LEU A 25 -3.43 23.28 8.53
CA LEU A 25 -2.44 22.85 7.54
C LEU A 25 -2.56 21.35 7.21
N VAL A 26 -3.70 20.75 7.51
CA VAL A 26 -3.95 19.35 7.16
C VAL A 26 -3.94 19.20 5.65
N SER A 27 -3.20 18.21 5.18
CA SER A 27 -3.12 17.82 3.77
C SER A 27 -4.46 17.21 3.33
N SER A 28 -5.43 18.06 2.98
CA SER A 28 -6.80 17.62 2.68
C SER A 28 -6.98 17.15 1.23
N TYR A 29 -6.16 17.63 0.29
CA TYR A 29 -6.25 17.27 -1.12
C TYR A 29 -5.16 16.29 -1.53
N ASP A 30 -3.91 16.63 -1.28
CA ASP A 30 -2.74 15.84 -1.63
C ASP A 30 -2.16 15.14 -0.39
N ASP A 31 -1.18 14.27 -0.55
CA ASP A 31 -0.48 13.60 0.53
C ASP A 31 1.02 13.92 0.49
N PHE A 32 1.62 14.06 1.67
CA PHE A 32 3.04 14.35 1.78
C PHE A 32 3.92 13.26 1.12
N THR A 33 3.46 12.03 1.13
CA THR A 33 4.11 10.90 0.45
C THR A 33 4.18 11.12 -1.06
N PHE A 34 3.16 11.75 -1.66
CA PHE A 34 3.15 12.04 -3.11
C PHE A 34 4.19 13.11 -3.45
N LEU A 35 4.38 14.09 -2.57
CA LEU A 35 5.45 15.08 -2.72
C LEU A 35 6.83 14.41 -2.67
N ILE A 36 7.05 13.51 -1.71
CA ILE A 36 8.30 12.73 -1.61
C ILE A 36 8.54 11.94 -2.90
N ASN A 37 7.51 11.28 -3.42
CA ASN A 37 7.60 10.53 -4.69
C ASN A 37 7.97 11.43 -5.87
N SER A 38 7.42 12.64 -5.93
CA SER A 38 7.71 13.61 -6.99
C SER A 38 9.16 14.08 -6.93
N VAL A 39 9.66 14.40 -5.74
CA VAL A 39 11.06 14.78 -5.52
C VAL A 39 11.99 13.61 -5.84
N TRP A 40 11.66 12.39 -5.41
CA TRP A 40 12.44 11.21 -5.75
C TRP A 40 12.55 11.02 -7.26
N ARG A 41 11.44 11.13 -8.00
CA ARG A 41 11.44 11.01 -9.48
C ARG A 41 12.33 12.04 -10.13
N GLN A 42 12.34 13.28 -9.62
CA GLN A 42 13.14 14.37 -10.18
C GLN A 42 14.65 14.14 -10.00
N TYR A 43 15.09 13.63 -8.85
CA TYR A 43 16.50 13.51 -8.50
C TYR A 43 17.03 12.07 -8.53
N GLY A 44 16.19 11.05 -8.27
CA GLY A 44 16.54 9.63 -8.23
C GLY A 44 16.09 8.83 -9.45
N GLY A 45 15.28 9.42 -10.29
CA GLY A 45 14.72 8.76 -11.46
C GLY A 45 13.59 7.76 -11.10
N TRP A 46 13.47 6.74 -11.90
CA TRP A 46 12.39 5.76 -11.82
C TRP A 46 12.67 4.57 -10.88
N TYR A 47 13.92 4.35 -10.51
CA TYR A 47 14.32 3.21 -9.67
C TYR A 47 14.09 3.51 -8.18
N SER A 48 13.31 2.67 -7.52
CA SER A 48 12.92 2.83 -6.11
C SER A 48 14.03 2.51 -5.08
N GLY A 49 15.15 1.94 -5.54
CA GLY A 49 16.21 1.44 -4.66
C GLY A 49 16.00 -0.02 -4.21
N ILE A 50 14.94 -0.68 -4.68
CA ILE A 50 14.64 -2.09 -4.35
C ILE A 50 14.85 -2.94 -5.61
N PRO A 51 15.85 -3.85 -5.64
CA PRO A 51 16.19 -4.62 -6.85
C PRO A 51 15.03 -5.46 -7.42
N SER A 52 14.17 -6.02 -6.59
CA SER A 52 13.00 -6.79 -7.02
C SER A 52 11.96 -5.97 -7.77
N GLU A 53 11.93 -4.64 -7.57
CA GLU A 53 11.04 -3.72 -8.29
C GLU A 53 11.59 -3.28 -9.66
N LEU A 54 12.79 -3.70 -10.03
CA LEU A 54 13.39 -3.40 -11.34
C LEU A 54 12.63 -4.08 -12.48
N LYS A 55 12.31 -5.35 -12.30
CA LYS A 55 11.51 -6.18 -13.21
C LYS A 55 10.63 -7.09 -12.35
N PRO A 56 9.56 -6.55 -11.76
CA PRO A 56 8.73 -7.32 -10.86
C PRO A 56 7.96 -8.41 -11.64
N PRO A 57 7.68 -9.56 -11.01
CA PRO A 57 6.70 -10.48 -11.53
C PRO A 57 5.31 -9.84 -11.55
N SER A 58 4.38 -10.43 -12.30
CA SER A 58 2.98 -9.99 -12.29
C SER A 58 2.33 -10.22 -10.92
N LEU A 59 1.27 -9.48 -10.61
CA LEU A 59 0.49 -9.72 -9.39
C LEU A 59 -0.06 -11.15 -9.33
N PHE A 60 -0.42 -11.73 -10.48
CA PHE A 60 -0.87 -13.12 -10.56
C PHE A 60 0.22 -14.11 -10.11
N GLU A 61 1.47 -13.94 -10.57
CA GLU A 61 2.61 -14.79 -10.16
C GLU A 61 2.91 -14.63 -8.67
N ILE A 62 2.88 -13.40 -8.15
CA ILE A 62 3.09 -13.12 -6.72
C ILE A 62 1.95 -13.73 -5.90
N GLY A 63 0.71 -13.59 -6.35
CA GLY A 63 -0.48 -14.13 -5.67
C GLY A 63 -0.43 -15.64 -5.56
N ASN A 64 -0.06 -16.36 -6.63
CA ASN A 64 0.14 -17.81 -6.58
C ASN A 64 1.23 -18.19 -5.57
N ALA A 65 2.36 -17.49 -5.57
CA ALA A 65 3.44 -17.76 -4.62
C ALA A 65 2.99 -17.55 -3.16
N TYR A 66 2.15 -16.56 -2.87
CA TYR A 66 1.59 -16.35 -1.53
C TYR A 66 0.62 -17.47 -1.13
N ILE A 67 -0.25 -17.91 -2.04
CA ILE A 67 -1.19 -19.01 -1.81
C ILE A 67 -0.43 -20.32 -1.53
N ASP A 68 0.60 -20.62 -2.33
CA ASP A 68 1.44 -21.80 -2.16
C ASP A 68 2.20 -21.76 -0.82
N MET A 69 2.78 -20.62 -0.49
CA MET A 69 3.53 -20.43 0.77
C MET A 69 2.63 -20.60 2.00
N ALA A 70 1.37 -20.18 1.92
CA ALA A 70 0.39 -20.33 3.00
C ALA A 70 -0.17 -21.77 3.11
N GLY A 71 0.08 -22.62 2.11
CA GLY A 71 -0.52 -23.96 2.05
C GLY A 71 -1.99 -23.97 1.62
N GLY A 72 -2.39 -22.97 0.83
CA GLY A 72 -3.72 -22.86 0.26
C GLY A 72 -4.43 -21.54 0.57
N LYS A 73 -5.46 -21.24 -0.21
CA LYS A 73 -6.18 -19.96 -0.14
C LYS A 73 -6.95 -19.74 1.17
N GLU A 74 -7.44 -20.82 1.77
CA GLU A 74 -8.15 -20.76 3.05
C GLU A 74 -7.20 -20.39 4.20
N ASN A 75 -6.00 -20.94 4.23
CA ASN A 75 -4.98 -20.59 5.22
C ASN A 75 -4.51 -19.13 5.05
N LEU A 76 -4.39 -18.68 3.81
CA LEU A 76 -4.03 -17.29 3.52
C LEU A 76 -5.14 -16.33 3.94
N LEU A 77 -6.41 -16.71 3.79
CA LEU A 77 -7.55 -15.93 4.30
C LEU A 77 -7.45 -15.76 5.82
N LEU A 78 -7.25 -16.85 6.57
CA LEU A 78 -7.08 -16.79 8.02
C LEU A 78 -5.90 -15.91 8.45
N PHE A 79 -4.80 -15.97 7.70
CA PHE A 79 -3.66 -15.08 7.95
C PHE A 79 -4.01 -13.61 7.74
N LEU A 80 -4.70 -13.28 6.65
CA LEU A 80 -5.15 -11.90 6.39
C LEU A 80 -6.11 -11.40 7.47
N GLU A 81 -7.06 -12.22 7.90
CA GLU A 81 -7.97 -11.89 9.00
C GLU A 81 -7.17 -11.59 10.29
N SER A 82 -6.09 -12.34 10.56
CA SER A 82 -5.22 -12.06 11.70
C SER A 82 -4.51 -10.69 11.57
N LEU A 83 -4.07 -10.31 10.37
CA LEU A 83 -3.50 -8.98 10.13
C LEU A 83 -4.52 -7.87 10.39
N LEU A 84 -5.78 -8.07 9.98
CA LEU A 84 -6.82 -7.09 10.24
C LEU A 84 -7.14 -6.97 11.74
N ALA A 85 -7.17 -8.08 12.46
CA ALA A 85 -7.33 -8.08 13.92
C ALA A 85 -6.22 -7.30 14.63
N GLU A 86 -5.00 -7.35 14.09
CA GLU A 86 -3.84 -6.57 14.55
C GLU A 86 -3.79 -5.14 13.97
N LYS A 87 -4.79 -4.72 13.22
CA LYS A 87 -4.88 -3.41 12.53
C LYS A 87 -3.75 -3.16 11.50
N LYS A 88 -3.16 -4.21 10.95
CA LYS A 88 -2.10 -4.18 9.92
C LYS A 88 -2.69 -4.11 8.51
N TYR A 89 -3.54 -3.12 8.27
CA TYR A 89 -4.25 -2.97 6.98
C TYR A 89 -3.34 -2.67 5.80
N LYS A 90 -2.24 -1.93 6.03
CA LYS A 90 -1.27 -1.62 4.96
C LYS A 90 -0.50 -2.87 4.52
N GLU A 91 -0.15 -3.73 5.45
CA GLU A 91 0.47 -5.03 5.16
C GLU A 91 -0.51 -5.95 4.43
N ALA A 92 -1.76 -5.99 4.90
CA ALA A 92 -2.82 -6.77 4.27
C ALA A 92 -3.11 -6.29 2.84
N SER A 93 -3.07 -4.97 2.56
CA SER A 93 -3.33 -4.43 1.22
C SER A 93 -2.32 -4.91 0.16
N VAL A 94 -1.06 -5.08 0.53
CA VAL A 94 -0.03 -5.58 -0.39
C VAL A 94 -0.30 -7.04 -0.80
N ILE A 95 -0.79 -7.84 0.14
CA ILE A 95 -1.09 -9.25 -0.11
C ILE A 95 -2.39 -9.37 -0.90
N ILE A 96 -3.44 -8.63 -0.50
CA ILE A 96 -4.76 -8.71 -1.15
C ILE A 96 -4.71 -8.31 -2.61
N ASP A 97 -3.89 -7.32 -3.00
CA ASP A 97 -3.71 -6.92 -4.40
C ASP A 97 -3.20 -8.07 -5.27
N ALA A 98 -2.22 -8.82 -4.75
CA ALA A 98 -1.64 -9.94 -5.49
C ALA A 98 -2.60 -11.12 -5.59
N ILE A 99 -3.24 -11.50 -4.49
CA ILE A 99 -4.12 -12.70 -4.48
C ILE A 99 -5.45 -12.45 -5.17
N SER A 100 -5.95 -11.21 -5.20
CA SER A 100 -7.15 -10.85 -5.97
C SER A 100 -6.93 -10.97 -7.48
N ALA A 101 -5.69 -10.95 -7.95
CA ALA A 101 -5.37 -11.24 -9.34
C ALA A 101 -5.49 -12.74 -9.69
N VAL A 102 -5.48 -13.62 -8.70
CA VAL A 102 -5.60 -15.09 -8.85
C VAL A 102 -7.05 -15.55 -8.62
N GLU A 103 -7.65 -15.11 -7.52
CA GLU A 103 -8.98 -15.53 -7.05
C GLU A 103 -9.84 -14.30 -6.69
N PRO A 104 -10.25 -13.49 -7.67
CA PRO A 104 -10.92 -12.22 -7.41
C PRO A 104 -12.20 -12.36 -6.61
N ASP A 105 -13.04 -13.34 -6.95
CA ASP A 105 -14.34 -13.54 -6.28
C ASP A 105 -14.18 -14.04 -4.85
N PHE A 106 -13.19 -14.89 -4.59
CA PHE A 106 -12.97 -15.47 -3.26
C PHE A 106 -12.53 -14.41 -2.22
N TYR A 107 -11.77 -13.41 -2.64
CA TYR A 107 -11.22 -12.39 -1.74
C TYR A 107 -11.92 -11.03 -1.83
N ARG A 108 -13.01 -10.90 -2.61
CA ARG A 108 -13.70 -9.63 -2.87
C ARG A 108 -14.11 -8.89 -1.61
N ASP A 109 -14.83 -9.56 -0.71
CA ASP A 109 -15.34 -8.93 0.50
C ASP A 109 -14.23 -8.47 1.43
N LEU A 110 -13.16 -9.27 1.52
CA LEU A 110 -11.99 -8.92 2.32
C LEU A 110 -11.23 -7.73 1.71
N LYS A 111 -11.04 -7.71 0.40
CA LYS A 111 -10.45 -6.58 -0.33
C LYS A 111 -11.24 -5.29 -0.08
N ASN A 112 -12.55 -5.36 -0.23
CA ASN A 112 -13.44 -4.22 0.01
C ASN A 112 -13.34 -3.73 1.46
N SER A 113 -13.29 -4.63 2.44
CA SER A 113 -13.12 -4.28 3.85
C SER A 113 -11.79 -3.56 4.12
N ILE A 114 -10.69 -4.07 3.54
CA ILE A 114 -9.35 -3.47 3.69
C ILE A 114 -9.33 -2.05 3.11
N TYR A 115 -9.80 -1.88 1.88
CA TYR A 115 -9.73 -0.58 1.22
C TYR A 115 -10.74 0.43 1.78
N SER A 116 -11.92 -0.01 2.22
CA SER A 116 -12.86 0.86 2.94
C SER A 116 -12.23 1.40 4.21
N PHE A 117 -11.58 0.55 5.01
CA PHE A 117 -10.89 0.99 6.22
C PHE A 117 -9.78 1.99 5.91
N LEU A 118 -8.93 1.71 4.91
CA LEU A 118 -7.84 2.61 4.52
C LEU A 118 -8.38 3.95 4.02
N ALA A 119 -9.46 3.95 3.24
CA ALA A 119 -10.11 5.16 2.76
C ALA A 119 -10.68 6.00 3.91
N ASP A 120 -11.27 5.36 4.93
CA ASP A 120 -11.85 6.06 6.07
C ASP A 120 -10.80 6.74 6.97
N GLN A 121 -9.61 6.15 7.06
CA GLN A 121 -8.51 6.72 7.83
C GLN A 121 -7.71 7.78 7.07
N GLU A 122 -7.94 7.92 5.76
CA GLU A 122 -7.13 8.76 4.90
C GLU A 122 -7.65 10.21 4.89
N PRO A 123 -6.86 11.21 5.30
CA PRO A 123 -7.26 12.61 5.25
C PRO A 123 -7.18 13.20 3.83
N SER A 124 -6.29 12.69 2.98
CA SER A 124 -6.09 13.15 1.61
C SER A 124 -7.23 12.70 0.70
N LEU A 125 -7.91 13.63 0.03
CA LEU A 125 -8.97 13.32 -0.93
C LEU A 125 -8.46 12.50 -2.12
N MET A 126 -7.24 12.77 -2.58
CA MET A 126 -6.64 11.98 -3.68
C MET A 126 -6.36 10.54 -3.25
N ALA A 127 -5.73 10.34 -2.10
CA ALA A 127 -5.47 8.99 -1.59
C ALA A 127 -6.76 8.24 -1.28
N LYS A 128 -7.72 8.90 -0.64
CA LYS A 128 -9.06 8.36 -0.41
C LYS A 128 -9.76 7.94 -1.69
N GLY A 129 -9.67 8.77 -2.75
CA GLY A 129 -10.22 8.46 -4.06
C GLY A 129 -9.59 7.22 -4.68
N ILE A 130 -8.27 7.04 -4.53
CA ILE A 130 -7.54 5.86 -5.02
C ILE A 130 -7.99 4.60 -4.29
N TYR A 131 -8.13 4.64 -2.95
CA TYR A 131 -8.62 3.50 -2.18
C TYR A 131 -10.06 3.13 -2.56
N ASN A 132 -10.96 4.12 -2.65
CA ASN A 132 -12.36 3.90 -3.02
C ASN A 132 -12.52 3.34 -4.44
N PHE A 133 -11.64 3.70 -5.38
CA PHE A 133 -11.66 3.15 -6.73
C PHE A 133 -11.39 1.64 -6.78
N ASN A 134 -10.70 1.10 -5.78
CA ASN A 134 -10.39 -0.33 -5.67
C ASN A 134 -11.45 -1.15 -4.92
N ILE A 135 -12.54 -0.50 -4.47
CA ILE A 135 -13.69 -1.17 -3.87
C ILE A 135 -14.65 -1.55 -5.00
N ASP A 136 -14.87 -2.85 -5.18
CA ASP A 136 -15.83 -3.35 -6.16
C ASP A 136 -17.27 -3.08 -5.65
N THR A 137 -18.06 -2.41 -6.46
CA THR A 137 -19.50 -2.15 -6.20
C THR A 137 -20.38 -3.30 -6.67
#